data_c1c3e15a1d6d151f63b71be28b08a2fd
#
_entry.id   c1c3e15a1d6d151f63b71be28b08a2fd
#
_cell.length_a   1.000
_cell.length_b   1.000
_cell.length_c   1.000
_cell.angle_alpha   90.00
_cell.angle_beta   90.00
_cell.angle_gamma   90.00
#
_symmetry.space_group_name_H-M   'P 1'
#
loop_
_entity.id
_entity.type
_entity.pdbx_description
1 polymer ?
#
loop_
_entity_poly.entity_id
_entity_poly.type
_entity_poly.pdbx_seq_one_letter_code
_entity_poly.pdbx_strand_id
1 'polypeptide(L)'
;MASPRQEGQSSSMKVHMLRLTPGQEVKTSLEEYVAREAKNGVFVMTCCGSLTSATLRLAANEDGVTNKVKTFNQHFEVLGMSGTVGRGGTHLHISLSDHEGRSFGGHVMKDLVVFTTMEIALGELAGLVLDRAADAATGFDELTITKA
;
A
#
# COMPACT_ATOMS: atom_id res chain seq x y z
N MET A 1 -19.88 -18.47 -9.15
CA MET A 1 -19.40 -19.26 -8.00
C MET A 1 -18.57 -18.35 -7.13
N ALA A 2 -18.79 -18.33 -5.82
CA ALA A 2 -17.91 -17.58 -4.92
C ALA A 2 -16.51 -18.21 -4.94
N SER A 3 -15.47 -17.37 -4.99
CA SER A 3 -14.09 -17.85 -4.82
C SER A 3 -13.96 -18.64 -3.52
N PRO A 4 -13.19 -19.75 -3.50
CA PRO A 4 -13.00 -20.51 -2.27
C PRO A 4 -12.42 -19.58 -1.19
N ARG A 5 -13.00 -19.59 0.00
CA ARG A 5 -12.46 -18.83 1.14
C ARG A 5 -11.03 -19.27 1.39
N GLN A 6 -10.12 -18.33 1.34
CA GLN A 6 -8.75 -18.58 1.75
C GLN A 6 -8.72 -18.67 3.29
N GLU A 7 -8.28 -19.80 3.83
CA GLU A 7 -8.11 -19.96 5.26
C GLU A 7 -6.95 -19.08 5.75
N GLY A 8 -7.10 -18.49 6.93
CA GLY A 8 -6.04 -17.71 7.56
C GLY A 8 -4.83 -18.60 7.89
N GLN A 9 -3.63 -18.09 7.67
CA GLN A 9 -2.38 -18.77 8.00
C GLN A 9 -1.62 -17.96 9.04
N SER A 10 -1.06 -18.65 10.02
CA SER A 10 -0.22 -18.04 11.07
C SER A 10 1.26 -18.15 10.71
N SER A 11 2.05 -17.15 11.12
CA SER A 11 3.48 -17.09 10.86
C SER A 11 4.18 -16.25 11.93
N SER A 12 5.46 -16.52 12.18
CA SER A 12 6.35 -15.54 12.80
C SER A 12 6.68 -14.43 11.80
N MET A 13 7.20 -13.31 12.28
CA MET A 13 7.38 -12.11 11.49
C MET A 13 8.78 -11.53 11.67
N LYS A 14 9.39 -11.08 10.56
CA LYS A 14 10.55 -10.21 10.53
C LYS A 14 10.10 -8.78 10.26
N VAL A 15 10.60 -7.83 11.01
CA VAL A 15 10.28 -6.41 10.84
C VAL A 15 11.40 -5.70 10.10
N HIS A 16 11.04 -4.89 9.11
CA HIS A 16 11.94 -4.00 8.39
C HIS A 16 11.56 -2.56 8.69
N MET A 17 12.55 -1.73 9.04
CA MET A 17 12.36 -0.30 9.26
C MET A 17 13.02 0.49 8.14
N LEU A 18 12.25 1.36 7.50
CA LEU A 18 12.72 2.23 6.42
C LEU A 18 12.48 3.69 6.78
N ARG A 19 13.39 4.54 6.31
CA ARG A 19 13.19 5.97 6.22
C ARG A 19 13.42 6.43 4.79
N LEU A 20 12.39 7.02 4.17
CA LEU A 20 12.51 7.70 2.89
C LEU A 20 12.77 9.19 3.13
N THR A 21 13.55 9.79 2.25
CA THR A 21 14.01 11.17 2.31
C THR A 21 13.29 12.06 1.29
N PRO A 22 13.40 13.40 1.38
CA PRO A 22 12.70 14.30 0.48
C PRO A 22 12.90 13.96 -1.00
N GLY A 23 11.80 13.99 -1.75
CA GLY A 23 11.79 13.73 -3.20
C GLY A 23 11.66 12.25 -3.60
N GLN A 24 11.83 11.31 -2.68
CA GLN A 24 11.59 9.89 -3.00
C GLN A 24 10.08 9.63 -3.17
N GLU A 25 9.75 8.77 -4.14
CA GLU A 25 8.38 8.31 -4.36
C GLU A 25 8.13 7.04 -3.53
N VAL A 26 7.13 7.07 -2.66
CA VAL A 26 6.92 6.04 -1.62
C VAL A 26 6.64 4.67 -2.21
N LYS A 27 5.71 4.56 -3.16
CA LYS A 27 5.31 3.27 -3.74
C LYS A 27 6.48 2.60 -4.46
N THR A 28 7.15 3.32 -5.35
CA THR A 28 8.33 2.83 -6.08
C THR A 28 9.44 2.41 -5.14
N SER A 29 9.73 3.23 -4.11
CA SER A 29 10.76 2.90 -3.11
C SER A 29 10.45 1.62 -2.34
N LEU A 30 9.17 1.39 -2.01
CA LEU A 30 8.74 0.15 -1.36
C LEU A 30 8.86 -1.06 -2.29
N GLU A 31 8.43 -0.94 -3.54
CA GLU A 31 8.53 -1.99 -4.55
C GLU A 31 9.99 -2.41 -4.79
N GLU A 32 10.90 -1.45 -4.94
CA GLU A 32 12.34 -1.69 -5.09
C GLU A 32 12.95 -2.36 -3.85
N TYR A 33 12.58 -1.88 -2.65
CA TYR A 33 13.06 -2.47 -1.40
C TYR A 33 12.60 -3.92 -1.27
N VAL A 34 11.32 -4.19 -1.48
CA VAL A 34 10.74 -5.54 -1.35
C VAL A 34 11.34 -6.50 -2.38
N ALA A 35 11.53 -6.06 -3.62
CA ALA A 35 12.17 -6.88 -4.66
C ALA A 35 13.60 -7.30 -4.30
N ARG A 36 14.32 -6.48 -3.54
CA ARG A 36 15.69 -6.74 -3.12
C ARG A 36 15.80 -7.51 -1.80
N GLU A 37 15.05 -7.10 -0.77
CA GLU A 37 15.27 -7.49 0.62
C GLU A 37 14.18 -8.42 1.20
N ALA A 38 12.98 -8.44 0.62
CA ALA A 38 11.82 -9.15 1.16
C ALA A 38 10.98 -9.80 0.06
N LYS A 39 11.62 -10.67 -0.73
CA LYS A 39 11.06 -11.24 -1.99
C LYS A 39 9.74 -12.01 -1.83
N ASN A 40 9.41 -12.40 -0.61
CA ASN A 40 8.15 -13.08 -0.31
C ASN A 40 6.98 -12.11 -0.05
N GLY A 41 7.24 -10.81 -0.19
CA GLY A 41 6.25 -9.78 0.05
C GLY A 41 6.17 -9.35 1.51
N VAL A 42 5.60 -8.17 1.71
CA VAL A 42 5.42 -7.54 3.02
C VAL A 42 4.03 -6.94 3.16
N PHE A 43 3.60 -6.70 4.40
CA PHE A 43 2.50 -5.78 4.68
C PHE A 43 2.99 -4.57 5.46
N VAL A 44 2.31 -3.44 5.31
CA VAL A 44 2.62 -2.22 6.06
C VAL A 44 2.04 -2.34 7.47
N MET A 45 2.89 -2.24 8.48
CA MET A 45 2.48 -2.26 9.89
C MET A 45 2.07 -0.88 10.36
N THR A 46 2.90 0.12 10.09
CA THR A 46 2.65 1.52 10.41
C THR A 46 3.56 2.43 9.61
N CYS A 47 3.17 3.69 9.50
CA CYS A 47 4.03 4.73 8.95
C CYS A 47 3.64 6.10 9.48
N CYS A 48 4.58 7.05 9.43
CA CYS A 48 4.32 8.47 9.57
C CYS A 48 5.28 9.28 8.69
N GLY A 49 4.87 10.47 8.32
CA GLY A 49 5.67 11.35 7.48
C GLY A 49 4.84 12.41 6.79
N SER A 50 5.41 13.03 5.77
CA SER A 50 4.77 14.10 5.01
C SER A 50 5.04 13.99 3.51
N LEU A 51 4.09 14.44 2.71
CA LEU A 51 4.13 14.38 1.25
C LEU A 51 3.95 15.78 0.64
N THR A 52 4.45 15.97 -0.59
CA THR A 52 4.19 17.14 -1.45
C THR A 52 3.10 16.86 -2.49
N SER A 53 2.82 15.60 -2.76
CA SER A 53 1.80 15.18 -3.74
C SER A 53 1.28 13.78 -3.44
N ALA A 54 0.10 13.47 -3.98
CA ALA A 54 -0.45 12.12 -3.98
C ALA A 54 -1.44 11.95 -5.14
N THR A 55 -1.37 10.84 -5.86
CA THR A 55 -2.39 10.43 -6.85
C THR A 55 -3.13 9.22 -6.30
N LEU A 56 -4.41 9.41 -6.03
CA LEU A 56 -5.27 8.42 -5.38
C LEU A 56 -6.47 8.07 -6.25
N ARG A 57 -6.87 6.79 -6.23
CA ARG A 57 -8.19 6.36 -6.70
C ARG A 57 -9.16 6.43 -5.53
N LEU A 58 -10.21 7.21 -5.68
CA LEU A 58 -11.26 7.36 -4.69
C LEU A 58 -12.25 6.19 -4.77
N ALA A 59 -13.11 6.06 -3.76
CA ALA A 59 -14.15 5.04 -3.76
C ALA A 59 -15.04 5.15 -5.02
N ALA A 60 -15.62 4.03 -5.42
CA ALA A 60 -16.58 4.02 -6.52
C ALA A 60 -17.79 4.92 -6.19
N ASN A 61 -18.39 5.49 -7.24
CA ASN A 61 -19.66 6.21 -7.14
C ASN A 61 -20.79 5.24 -6.71
N GLU A 62 -22.02 5.78 -6.60
CA GLU A 62 -23.23 5.00 -6.27
C GLU A 62 -23.51 3.84 -7.24
N ASP A 63 -22.98 3.92 -8.48
CA ASP A 63 -23.06 2.86 -9.48
C ASP A 63 -22.18 1.62 -9.14
N GLY A 64 -21.29 1.74 -8.14
CA GLY A 64 -20.36 0.70 -7.73
C GLY A 64 -19.24 0.39 -8.74
N VAL A 65 -19.16 1.10 -9.85
CA VAL A 65 -18.26 0.83 -10.98
C VAL A 65 -17.33 2.00 -11.28
N THR A 66 -17.86 3.23 -11.30
CA THR A 66 -17.11 4.42 -11.72
C THR A 66 -16.21 4.93 -10.59
N ASN A 67 -14.90 4.79 -10.78
CA ASN A 67 -13.89 5.32 -9.86
C ASN A 67 -13.29 6.62 -10.40
N LYS A 68 -13.01 7.55 -9.50
CA LYS A 68 -12.30 8.79 -9.81
C LYS A 68 -10.85 8.67 -9.34
N VAL A 69 -9.92 8.91 -10.26
CA VAL A 69 -8.50 9.10 -9.92
C VAL A 69 -8.23 10.60 -9.85
N LYS A 70 -7.61 11.04 -8.75
CA LYS A 70 -7.31 12.45 -8.51
C LYS A 70 -5.87 12.62 -8.04
N THR A 71 -5.18 13.59 -8.64
CA THR A 71 -3.86 14.05 -8.20
C THR A 71 -4.01 15.30 -7.33
N PHE A 72 -3.37 15.27 -6.19
CA PHE A 72 -3.29 16.38 -5.24
C PHE A 72 -1.84 16.87 -5.18
N ASN A 73 -1.63 18.14 -5.42
CA ASN A 73 -0.32 18.80 -5.38
C ASN A 73 -0.33 19.85 -4.26
N GLN A 74 -0.10 19.41 -3.05
CA GLN A 74 -0.01 20.23 -1.84
C GLN A 74 0.66 19.43 -0.73
N HIS A 75 1.04 20.09 0.37
CA HIS A 75 1.62 19.41 1.51
C HIS A 75 0.57 18.63 2.31
N PHE A 76 0.97 17.45 2.78
CA PHE A 76 0.15 16.56 3.61
C PHE A 76 0.96 15.98 4.75
N GLU A 77 0.31 15.81 5.89
CA GLU A 77 0.71 14.84 6.89
C GLU A 77 0.14 13.46 6.55
N VAL A 78 0.96 12.43 6.66
CA VAL A 78 0.53 11.04 6.52
C VAL A 78 0.02 10.53 7.85
N LEU A 79 -1.28 10.28 7.95
CA LEU A 79 -1.91 9.76 9.17
C LEU A 79 -1.79 8.24 9.30
N GLY A 80 -1.58 7.56 8.19
CA GLY A 80 -1.38 6.13 8.14
C GLY A 80 -1.46 5.59 6.71
N MET A 81 -0.86 4.43 6.52
CA MET A 81 -0.92 3.65 5.28
C MET A 81 -1.01 2.18 5.64
N SER A 82 -1.79 1.42 4.88
CA SER A 82 -1.98 -0.01 5.05
C SER A 82 -1.97 -0.72 3.71
N GLY A 83 -1.75 -2.03 3.74
CA GLY A 83 -1.79 -2.88 2.56
C GLY A 83 -0.56 -3.75 2.40
N THR A 84 -0.36 -4.27 1.20
CA THR A 84 0.67 -5.26 0.88
C THR A 84 1.48 -4.86 -0.35
N VAL A 85 2.75 -5.26 -0.36
CA VAL A 85 3.67 -5.14 -1.49
C VAL A 85 4.28 -6.52 -1.75
N GLY A 86 4.09 -7.08 -2.92
CA GLY A 86 4.58 -8.39 -3.32
C GLY A 86 4.96 -8.44 -4.79
N ARG A 87 5.36 -9.62 -5.28
CA ARG A 87 5.76 -9.81 -6.69
C ARG A 87 4.65 -9.54 -7.68
N GLY A 88 3.42 -9.95 -7.36
CA GLY A 88 2.24 -9.80 -8.22
C GLY A 88 1.63 -8.41 -8.16
N GLY A 89 2.17 -7.50 -7.35
CA GLY A 89 1.70 -6.12 -7.29
C GLY A 89 1.62 -5.53 -5.90
N THR A 90 1.20 -4.27 -5.88
CA THR A 90 1.11 -3.42 -4.70
C THR A 90 -0.33 -2.99 -4.49
N HIS A 91 -0.84 -3.19 -3.28
CA HIS A 91 -2.15 -2.71 -2.88
C HIS A 91 -2.01 -1.92 -1.58
N LEU A 92 -2.06 -0.61 -1.68
CA LEU A 92 -1.90 0.31 -0.56
C LEU A 92 -3.07 1.28 -0.52
N HIS A 93 -3.55 1.53 0.70
CA HIS A 93 -4.44 2.65 1.02
C HIS A 93 -3.72 3.60 1.96
N ILE A 94 -3.97 4.89 1.80
CA ILE A 94 -3.36 5.94 2.61
C ILE A 94 -4.40 6.91 3.14
N SER A 95 -4.19 7.39 4.36
CA SER A 95 -4.92 8.50 4.97
C SER A 95 -4.01 9.71 5.12
N LEU A 96 -4.47 10.87 4.66
CA LEU A 96 -3.75 12.13 4.62
C LEU A 96 -4.49 13.22 5.35
N SER A 97 -3.77 14.22 5.87
CA SER A 97 -4.34 15.45 6.41
C SER A 97 -3.71 16.67 5.76
N ASP A 98 -4.53 17.64 5.40
CA ASP A 98 -4.06 18.91 4.84
C ASP A 98 -3.72 19.96 5.93
N HIS A 99 -3.29 21.16 5.52
CA HIS A 99 -2.91 22.27 6.40
C HIS A 99 -4.08 22.84 7.24
N GLU A 100 -5.32 22.51 6.93
CA GLU A 100 -6.51 22.86 7.71
C GLU A 100 -6.97 21.70 8.60
N GLY A 101 -6.25 20.56 8.62
CA GLY A 101 -6.62 19.39 9.40
C GLY A 101 -7.72 18.54 8.76
N ARG A 102 -8.14 18.85 7.53
CA ARG A 102 -9.11 18.01 6.80
C ARG A 102 -8.46 16.73 6.38
N SER A 103 -9.11 15.61 6.67
CA SER A 103 -8.59 14.27 6.38
C SER A 103 -9.34 13.63 5.22
N PHE A 104 -8.59 12.98 4.36
CA PHE A 104 -9.09 12.16 3.27
C PHE A 104 -8.07 11.08 2.93
N GLY A 105 -8.43 10.16 2.06
CA GLY A 105 -7.55 9.10 1.64
C GLY A 105 -8.10 8.33 0.44
N GLY A 106 -7.43 7.27 0.08
CA GLY A 106 -7.84 6.42 -1.02
C GLY A 106 -6.82 5.35 -1.35
N HIS A 107 -7.09 4.65 -2.43
CA HIS A 107 -6.18 3.66 -3.00
C HIS A 107 -5.00 4.37 -3.69
N VAL A 108 -3.80 3.98 -3.31
CA VAL A 108 -2.56 4.57 -3.82
C VAL A 108 -2.34 4.16 -5.27
N MET A 109 -2.26 5.16 -6.16
CA MET A 109 -1.91 4.95 -7.55
C MET A 109 -0.42 5.23 -7.78
N LYS A 110 0.01 6.47 -7.53
CA LYS A 110 1.40 6.96 -7.72
C LYS A 110 1.58 8.35 -7.14
N ASP A 111 2.75 8.95 -7.36
CA ASP A 111 3.11 10.34 -7.04
C ASP A 111 3.04 10.65 -5.53
N LEU A 112 3.25 9.65 -4.67
CA LEU A 112 3.41 9.86 -3.24
C LEU A 112 4.83 10.36 -2.96
N VAL A 113 5.09 11.65 -3.21
CA VAL A 113 6.44 12.22 -3.10
C VAL A 113 6.68 12.76 -1.69
N VAL A 114 7.73 12.27 -1.04
CA VAL A 114 8.11 12.64 0.33
C VAL A 114 8.47 14.13 0.41
N PHE A 115 7.91 14.84 1.40
CA PHE A 115 8.26 16.22 1.70
C PHE A 115 9.49 16.28 2.63
N THR A 116 9.37 15.84 3.88
CA THR A 116 10.48 15.89 4.85
C THR A 116 11.02 14.50 5.17
N THR A 117 10.15 13.58 5.49
CA THR A 117 10.49 12.19 5.83
C THR A 117 9.27 11.29 5.61
N MET A 118 9.52 10.01 5.43
CA MET A 118 8.51 8.95 5.53
C MET A 118 9.14 7.76 6.23
N GLU A 119 8.70 7.49 7.45
CA GLU A 119 9.17 6.40 8.30
C GLU A 119 8.17 5.26 8.23
N ILE A 120 8.64 4.06 7.88
CA ILE A 120 7.76 2.93 7.55
C ILE A 120 8.25 1.67 8.26
N ALA A 121 7.35 1.00 8.97
CA ALA A 121 7.58 -0.36 9.47
C ALA A 121 6.83 -1.36 8.59
N LEU A 122 7.55 -2.37 8.09
CA LEU A 122 7.03 -3.44 7.25
C LEU A 122 7.15 -4.78 7.97
N GLY A 123 6.13 -5.64 7.84
CA GLY A 123 6.14 -7.01 8.31
C GLY A 123 6.33 -7.99 7.16
N GLU A 124 7.37 -8.82 7.23
CA GLU A 124 7.59 -9.98 6.35
C GLU A 124 7.22 -11.26 7.11
N LEU A 125 6.31 -12.05 6.57
CA LEU A 125 5.85 -13.29 7.18
C LEU A 125 6.81 -14.44 6.86
N ALA A 126 7.37 -15.07 7.89
CA ALA A 126 8.29 -16.19 7.69
C ALA A 126 7.55 -17.42 7.13
N GLY A 127 8.07 -18.00 6.05
CA GLY A 127 7.49 -19.19 5.42
C GLY A 127 6.19 -18.97 4.67
N LEU A 128 5.76 -17.73 4.48
CA LEU A 128 4.61 -17.37 3.65
C LEU A 128 5.00 -16.40 2.53
N VAL A 129 4.36 -16.54 1.39
CA VAL A 129 4.49 -15.63 0.26
C VAL A 129 3.19 -14.84 0.12
N LEU A 130 3.31 -13.52 0.11
CA LEU A 130 2.22 -12.61 -0.25
C LEU A 130 2.35 -12.26 -1.72
N ASP A 131 1.36 -12.65 -2.51
CA ASP A 131 1.33 -12.43 -3.96
C ASP A 131 -0.07 -12.01 -4.40
N ARG A 132 -0.27 -11.80 -5.70
CA ARG A 132 -1.57 -11.45 -6.26
C ARG A 132 -1.90 -12.30 -7.47
N ALA A 133 -3.16 -12.65 -7.61
CA ALA A 133 -3.67 -13.38 -8.76
C ALA A 133 -5.07 -12.87 -9.14
N ALA A 134 -5.38 -12.97 -10.43
CA ALA A 134 -6.68 -12.57 -10.96
C ALA A 134 -7.84 -13.29 -10.26
N ASP A 135 -8.82 -12.54 -9.78
CA ASP A 135 -10.04 -13.06 -9.18
C ASP A 135 -11.25 -12.68 -10.07
N ALA A 136 -11.92 -13.69 -10.61
CA ALA A 136 -13.08 -13.49 -11.47
C ALA A 136 -14.31 -12.90 -10.74
N ALA A 137 -14.37 -13.01 -9.41
CA ALA A 137 -15.47 -12.45 -8.62
C ALA A 137 -15.36 -10.95 -8.44
N THR A 138 -14.14 -10.41 -8.37
CA THR A 138 -13.90 -8.97 -8.19
C THR A 138 -13.45 -8.28 -9.49
N GLY A 139 -12.87 -9.05 -10.42
CA GLY A 139 -12.27 -8.53 -11.65
C GLY A 139 -10.90 -7.87 -11.44
N PHE A 140 -10.29 -8.03 -10.26
CA PHE A 140 -8.99 -7.49 -9.89
C PHE A 140 -8.02 -8.60 -9.50
N ASP A 141 -6.73 -8.25 -9.43
CA ASP A 141 -5.72 -9.13 -8.84
C ASP A 141 -5.81 -9.03 -7.32
N GLU A 142 -6.24 -10.11 -6.68
CA GLU A 142 -6.45 -10.17 -5.24
C GLU A 142 -5.31 -10.88 -4.51
N LEU A 143 -5.17 -10.60 -3.21
CA LEU A 143 -4.13 -11.17 -2.36
C LEU A 143 -4.23 -12.70 -2.32
N THR A 144 -3.12 -13.36 -2.61
CA THR A 144 -2.92 -14.79 -2.37
C THR A 144 -1.84 -15.00 -1.32
N ILE A 145 -2.04 -15.99 -0.46
CA ILE A 145 -1.11 -16.35 0.61
C ILE A 145 -0.76 -17.82 0.42
N THR A 146 0.50 -18.10 0.14
CA THR A 146 1.01 -19.46 -0.07
C THR A 146 2.19 -19.74 0.85
N LYS A 147 2.53 -21.01 1.04
CA LYS A 147 3.78 -21.38 1.72
C LYS A 147 4.98 -21.08 0.82
N ALA A 148 6.08 -20.60 1.42
CA ALA A 148 7.33 -20.32 0.72
C ALA A 148 8.07 -21.60 0.34
#